data_24713401c261ce08c507c1f7339e9205
#
_entry.id   24713401c261ce08c507c1f7339e9205
#
_cell.length_a   1.000
_cell.length_b   1.000
_cell.length_c   1.000
_cell.angle_alpha   90.00
_cell.angle_beta   90.00
_cell.angle_gamma   90.00
#
_symmetry.space_group_name_H-M   'P 1'
#
loop_
_entity.id
_entity.type
_entity.pdbx_description
1 polymer ?
#
loop_
_entity_poly.entity_id
_entity_poly.type
_entity_poly.pdbx_seq_one_letter_code
_entity_poly.pdbx_strand_id
1 'polypeptide(L)'
;MRVVASPGCSWKTAAVGEASLRKTKNGLVADGSGWFVLNARESRWRDAGPLGRFCTFEGKPRFPQIGLNINVLQPGQPMAMYHREKAQEAFLVVAGECVLIVEGEERRLRTWDFFHCAPMTEHVIVAAGNDVAVVVAVGARGRGVGGGVVYLVCPRASRHGASVEQETTDASEAYASAYAGLPRSKWIRYSAGWLPEG
;
A
#
# COMPACT_ATOMS: atom_id res chain seq x y z
N MET A 1 28.49 -23.17 -46.29
CA MET A 1 27.32 -23.11 -45.44
C MET A 1 27.05 -21.61 -45.17
N ARG A 2 26.05 -21.03 -45.85
CA ARG A 2 25.71 -19.61 -45.73
C ARG A 2 24.76 -19.47 -44.54
N VAL A 3 25.17 -18.71 -43.51
CA VAL A 3 24.30 -18.30 -42.43
C VAL A 3 23.39 -17.20 -42.92
N VAL A 4 22.10 -17.50 -43.04
CA VAL A 4 21.06 -16.54 -43.36
C VAL A 4 20.75 -15.76 -42.10
N ALA A 5 21.08 -14.45 -42.10
CA ALA A 5 20.70 -13.55 -41.02
C ALA A 5 19.17 -13.37 -41.06
N SER A 6 18.52 -13.69 -39.95
CA SER A 6 17.08 -13.40 -39.72
C SER A 6 16.85 -11.89 -39.71
N PRO A 7 15.76 -11.38 -40.32
CA PRO A 7 15.45 -9.96 -40.30
C PRO A 7 15.18 -9.55 -38.82
N GLY A 8 15.99 -8.61 -38.34
CA GLY A 8 15.83 -8.04 -37.00
C GLY A 8 14.45 -7.43 -36.82
N CYS A 9 13.72 -7.94 -35.89
CA CYS A 9 12.45 -7.39 -35.44
C CYS A 9 12.70 -6.01 -34.82
N SER A 10 12.54 -4.95 -35.61
CA SER A 10 12.66 -3.56 -35.17
C SER A 10 11.41 -3.24 -34.34
N TRP A 11 11.47 -3.44 -33.05
CA TRP A 11 10.50 -2.92 -32.08
C TRP A 11 10.68 -1.40 -31.95
N LYS A 12 10.33 -0.65 -32.99
CA LYS A 12 10.12 0.80 -32.84
C LYS A 12 8.79 1.00 -32.11
N THR A 13 8.77 0.74 -30.81
CA THR A 13 7.71 1.28 -29.96
C THR A 13 7.84 2.80 -29.98
N ALA A 14 6.74 3.51 -30.23
CA ALA A 14 6.70 4.95 -30.05
C ALA A 14 7.25 5.27 -28.65
N ALA A 15 8.12 6.28 -28.56
CA ALA A 15 8.68 6.69 -27.26
C ALA A 15 7.53 7.03 -26.31
N VAL A 16 7.57 6.44 -25.10
CA VAL A 16 6.61 6.78 -24.06
C VAL A 16 6.96 8.16 -23.53
N GLY A 17 6.04 9.12 -23.66
CA GLY A 17 6.24 10.49 -23.19
C GLY A 17 6.15 10.63 -21.68
N GLU A 18 6.60 11.76 -21.16
CA GLU A 18 6.45 12.13 -19.75
C GLU A 18 4.99 12.57 -19.48
N ALA A 19 4.39 12.03 -18.42
CA ALA A 19 3.09 12.47 -17.92
C ALA A 19 3.25 13.76 -17.11
N SER A 20 2.33 14.70 -17.28
CA SER A 20 2.35 15.94 -16.53
C SER A 20 2.02 15.72 -15.03
N LEU A 21 2.57 16.57 -14.18
CA LEU A 21 2.21 16.62 -12.76
C LEU A 21 1.27 17.82 -12.53
N ARG A 22 0.03 17.53 -12.15
CA ARG A 22 -0.97 18.53 -11.85
C ARG A 22 -0.95 18.92 -10.37
N LYS A 23 -0.82 20.22 -10.11
CA LYS A 23 -0.89 20.76 -8.74
C LYS A 23 -2.33 20.73 -8.23
N THR A 24 -2.50 20.22 -7.01
CA THR A 24 -3.76 20.28 -6.25
C THR A 24 -3.55 21.04 -4.93
N LYS A 25 -4.63 21.33 -4.21
CA LYS A 25 -4.52 21.91 -2.86
C LYS A 25 -3.76 21.01 -1.87
N ASN A 26 -3.67 19.70 -2.15
CA ASN A 26 -3.08 18.71 -1.26
C ASN A 26 -1.75 18.12 -1.76
N GLY A 27 -1.17 18.63 -2.84
CA GLY A 27 0.09 18.14 -3.43
C GLY A 27 -0.02 17.87 -4.92
N LEU A 28 1.03 17.29 -5.49
CA LEU A 28 1.11 16.93 -6.89
C LEU A 28 0.44 15.58 -7.16
N VAL A 29 -0.07 15.42 -8.37
CA VAL A 29 -0.74 14.21 -8.87
C VAL A 29 -0.36 14.01 -10.32
N ALA A 30 0.02 12.79 -10.70
CA ALA A 30 0.23 12.45 -12.11
C ALA A 30 -1.08 12.59 -12.91
N ASP A 31 -1.00 13.18 -14.10
CA ASP A 31 -2.12 13.44 -14.99
C ASP A 31 -1.77 12.98 -16.40
N GLY A 32 -2.44 11.95 -16.88
CA GLY A 32 -2.16 11.30 -18.15
C GLY A 32 -1.40 9.98 -18.03
N SER A 33 -1.11 9.39 -19.19
CA SER A 33 -0.31 8.17 -19.37
C SER A 33 1.15 8.53 -19.65
N GLY A 34 2.06 7.67 -19.25
CA GLY A 34 3.47 7.85 -19.47
C GLY A 34 4.29 7.69 -18.19
N TRP A 35 5.58 7.97 -18.28
CA TRP A 35 6.45 7.95 -17.11
C TRP A 35 6.43 9.31 -16.40
N PHE A 36 6.74 9.33 -15.12
CA PHE A 36 6.90 10.54 -14.34
C PHE A 36 7.85 10.29 -13.15
N VAL A 37 8.38 11.37 -12.61
CA VAL A 37 9.13 11.37 -11.33
C VAL A 37 8.39 12.27 -10.37
N LEU A 38 8.06 11.73 -9.19
CA LEU A 38 7.34 12.46 -8.16
C LEU A 38 7.90 12.13 -6.78
N ASN A 39 8.39 13.16 -6.08
CA ASN A 39 8.82 13.00 -4.71
C ASN A 39 7.59 12.76 -3.79
N ALA A 40 7.69 11.78 -2.90
CA ALA A 40 6.63 11.46 -1.96
C ALA A 40 6.24 12.67 -1.08
N ARG A 41 7.21 13.52 -0.72
CA ARG A 41 6.96 14.75 0.07
C ARG A 41 6.15 15.82 -0.69
N GLU A 42 6.15 15.76 -2.01
CA GLU A 42 5.39 16.68 -2.87
C GLU A 42 4.04 16.09 -3.31
N SER A 43 3.89 14.77 -3.21
CA SER A 43 2.67 14.07 -3.57
C SER A 43 1.54 14.41 -2.60
N ARG A 44 0.30 14.18 -3.05
CA ARG A 44 -0.84 14.21 -2.13
C ARG A 44 -0.88 12.95 -1.27
N TRP A 45 -1.24 13.13 -0.03
CA TRP A 45 -1.39 12.05 0.95
C TRP A 45 -2.86 11.84 1.31
N ARG A 46 -3.15 10.69 1.87
CA ARG A 46 -4.45 10.37 2.43
C ARG A 46 -4.31 10.14 3.93
N ASP A 47 -5.07 10.88 4.71
CA ASP A 47 -5.24 10.62 6.13
C ASP A 47 -6.41 9.63 6.26
N ALA A 48 -6.11 8.42 6.71
CA ALA A 48 -7.07 7.35 6.95
C ALA A 48 -7.39 7.20 8.45
N GLY A 49 -7.15 8.25 9.25
CA GLY A 49 -7.47 8.26 10.68
C GLY A 49 -6.81 7.11 11.44
N PRO A 50 -7.60 6.15 11.97
CA PRO A 50 -7.07 5.04 12.76
C PRO A 50 -6.13 4.10 11.96
N LEU A 51 -6.19 4.13 10.64
CA LEU A 51 -5.33 3.32 9.75
C LEU A 51 -4.10 4.10 9.24
N GLY A 52 -3.75 5.19 9.91
CA GLY A 52 -2.57 5.99 9.57
C GLY A 52 -2.74 6.84 8.32
N ARG A 53 -1.62 7.13 7.66
CA ARG A 53 -1.56 7.97 6.46
C ARG A 53 -0.87 7.22 5.35
N PHE A 54 -1.26 7.49 4.10
CA PHE A 54 -0.59 6.85 2.98
C PHE A 54 -0.56 7.73 1.72
N CYS A 55 0.43 7.43 0.87
CA CYS A 55 0.61 7.99 -0.47
C CYS A 55 0.62 6.86 -1.49
N THR A 56 -0.11 7.01 -2.60
CA THR A 56 -0.21 6.00 -3.67
C THR A 56 0.52 6.41 -4.95
N PHE A 57 0.97 7.65 -5.08
CA PHE A 57 1.51 8.27 -6.30
C PHE A 57 0.56 8.30 -7.50
N GLU A 58 -0.62 7.72 -7.37
CA GLU A 58 -1.56 7.57 -8.46
C GLU A 58 -2.39 8.83 -8.70
N GLY A 59 -2.61 9.12 -9.97
CA GLY A 59 -3.58 10.10 -10.44
C GLY A 59 -4.72 9.43 -11.21
N LYS A 60 -4.94 9.88 -12.44
CA LYS A 60 -5.78 9.22 -13.44
C LYS A 60 -4.95 9.08 -14.72
N PRO A 61 -4.79 7.88 -15.29
CA PRO A 61 -5.28 6.58 -14.84
C PRO A 61 -4.52 6.01 -13.63
N ARG A 62 -5.07 4.94 -13.01
CA ARG A 62 -4.38 4.15 -12.01
C ARG A 62 -3.34 3.22 -12.64
N PHE A 63 -2.36 2.81 -11.86
CA PHE A 63 -1.39 1.80 -12.30
C PHE A 63 -2.10 0.45 -12.56
N PRO A 64 -1.99 -0.12 -13.76
CA PRO A 64 -2.82 -1.27 -14.13
C PRO A 64 -2.29 -2.62 -13.58
N GLN A 65 -1.00 -2.73 -13.30
CA GLN A 65 -0.35 -4.00 -12.97
C GLN A 65 0.06 -4.12 -11.50
N ILE A 66 0.41 -3.01 -10.87
CA ILE A 66 0.81 -2.97 -9.46
C ILE A 66 0.17 -1.77 -8.77
N GLY A 67 -0.14 -1.93 -7.48
CA GLY A 67 -0.36 -0.83 -6.55
C GLY A 67 0.89 -0.62 -5.72
N LEU A 68 1.23 0.63 -5.42
CA LEU A 68 2.33 0.97 -4.51
C LEU A 68 1.85 2.03 -3.53
N ASN A 69 2.08 1.76 -2.25
CA ASN A 69 1.77 2.69 -1.17
C ASN A 69 2.99 2.93 -0.31
N ILE A 70 3.18 4.16 0.15
CA ILE A 70 3.98 4.43 1.35
C ILE A 70 3.00 4.68 2.48
N ASN A 71 3.10 3.91 3.54
CA ASN A 71 2.25 4.01 4.72
C ASN A 71 3.05 4.57 5.88
N VAL A 72 2.46 5.51 6.60
CA VAL A 72 3.02 6.15 7.80
C VAL A 72 2.05 5.89 8.94
N LEU A 73 2.52 5.15 9.93
CA LEU A 73 1.72 4.64 11.04
C LEU A 73 2.26 5.16 12.36
N GLN A 74 1.41 5.70 13.21
CA GLN A 74 1.75 5.97 14.60
C GLN A 74 1.80 4.64 15.40
N PRO A 75 2.52 4.57 16.51
CA PRO A 75 2.51 3.40 17.39
C PRO A 75 1.10 2.88 17.66
N GLY A 76 0.89 1.58 17.46
CA GLY A 76 -0.39 0.90 17.63
C GLY A 76 -1.36 1.01 16.44
N GLN A 77 -1.07 1.79 15.40
CA GLN A 77 -1.95 1.88 14.23
C GLN A 77 -1.75 0.69 13.29
N PRO A 78 -2.83 -0.01 12.91
CA PRO A 78 -2.79 -1.03 11.86
C PRO A 78 -2.84 -0.38 10.46
N MET A 79 -2.23 -1.05 9.47
CA MET A 79 -2.34 -0.67 8.06
C MET A 79 -3.72 -0.99 7.47
N ALA A 80 -4.35 -2.06 7.96
CA ALA A 80 -5.62 -2.60 7.49
C ALA A 80 -6.27 -3.42 8.60
N MET A 81 -7.43 -4.02 8.35
CA MET A 81 -7.95 -5.15 9.12
C MET A 81 -7.27 -6.44 8.68
N TYR A 82 -7.14 -7.42 9.57
CA TYR A 82 -6.62 -8.74 9.28
C TYR A 82 -7.41 -9.37 8.13
N HIS A 83 -6.74 -9.74 7.08
CA HIS A 83 -7.37 -10.20 5.84
C HIS A 83 -6.46 -11.12 5.05
N ARG A 84 -7.05 -11.75 4.04
CA ARG A 84 -6.35 -12.41 2.94
C ARG A 84 -6.90 -11.95 1.61
N GLU A 85 -6.08 -11.98 0.58
CA GLU A 85 -6.51 -11.66 -0.79
C GLU A 85 -5.82 -12.54 -1.84
N LYS A 86 -6.41 -12.54 -3.06
CA LYS A 86 -5.87 -13.32 -4.19
C LYS A 86 -4.61 -12.70 -4.81
N ALA A 87 -4.33 -11.45 -4.53
CA ALA A 87 -3.14 -10.79 -5.02
C ALA A 87 -1.92 -11.21 -4.20
N GLN A 88 -0.76 -11.25 -4.86
CA GLN A 88 0.52 -11.24 -4.17
C GLN A 88 0.80 -9.83 -3.70
N GLU A 89 1.29 -9.72 -2.47
CA GLU A 89 1.75 -8.46 -1.91
C GLU A 89 3.19 -8.56 -1.41
N ALA A 90 3.80 -7.42 -1.19
CA ALA A 90 5.12 -7.31 -0.59
C ALA A 90 5.20 -6.06 0.27
N PHE A 91 5.87 -6.16 1.40
CA PHE A 91 6.00 -5.10 2.38
C PHE A 91 7.46 -4.92 2.78
N LEU A 92 7.93 -3.68 2.85
CA LEU A 92 9.25 -3.33 3.33
C LEU A 92 9.12 -2.27 4.43
N VAL A 93 9.59 -2.56 5.61
CA VAL A 93 9.70 -1.57 6.69
C VAL A 93 10.90 -0.69 6.40
N VAL A 94 10.70 0.60 6.18
CA VAL A 94 11.79 1.55 5.87
C VAL A 94 12.16 2.44 7.04
N ALA A 95 11.31 2.49 8.08
CA ALA A 95 11.60 3.15 9.36
C ALA A 95 10.70 2.59 10.46
N GLY A 96 11.17 2.66 11.69
CA GLY A 96 10.46 2.21 12.88
C GLY A 96 10.37 0.69 13.00
N GLU A 97 9.43 0.24 13.82
CA GLU A 97 9.17 -1.16 14.10
C GLU A 97 7.70 -1.50 13.85
N CYS A 98 7.43 -2.74 13.49
CA CYS A 98 6.07 -3.26 13.31
C CYS A 98 5.89 -4.62 13.97
N VAL A 99 4.64 -4.97 14.22
CA VAL A 99 4.22 -6.35 14.45
C VAL A 99 3.44 -6.79 13.21
N LEU A 100 3.89 -7.86 12.59
CA LEU A 100 3.18 -8.60 11.56
C LEU A 100 2.39 -9.72 12.25
N ILE A 101 1.08 -9.72 12.07
CA ILE A 101 0.25 -10.89 12.37
C ILE A 101 0.05 -11.63 11.06
N VAL A 102 0.58 -12.85 10.96
CA VAL A 102 0.52 -13.68 9.75
C VAL A 102 0.15 -15.11 10.12
N GLU A 103 -0.86 -15.67 9.44
CA GLU A 103 -1.40 -17.01 9.71
C GLU A 103 -1.71 -17.21 11.22
N GLY A 104 -2.26 -16.17 11.86
CA GLY A 104 -2.56 -16.15 13.29
C GLY A 104 -1.35 -16.04 14.21
N GLU A 105 -0.12 -15.93 13.73
CA GLU A 105 1.11 -15.81 14.50
C GLU A 105 1.68 -14.39 14.45
N GLU A 106 2.30 -13.93 15.56
CA GLU A 106 2.98 -12.63 15.59
C GLU A 106 4.46 -12.76 15.23
N ARG A 107 4.95 -11.82 14.43
CA ARG A 107 6.36 -11.62 14.08
C ARG A 107 6.72 -10.16 14.25
N ARG A 108 7.83 -9.87 14.92
CA ARG A 108 8.39 -8.53 14.93
C ARG A 108 9.09 -8.23 13.63
N LEU A 109 8.84 -7.04 13.09
CA LEU A 109 9.53 -6.48 11.95
C LEU A 109 10.24 -5.20 12.39
N ARG A 110 11.46 -5.01 11.92
CA ARG A 110 12.28 -3.81 12.11
C ARG A 110 12.65 -3.21 10.76
N THR A 111 13.23 -2.05 10.79
CA THR A 111 13.74 -1.37 9.58
C THR A 111 14.57 -2.33 8.73
N TRP A 112 14.26 -2.38 7.44
CA TRP A 112 14.78 -3.22 6.36
C TRP A 112 14.29 -4.67 6.36
N ASP A 113 13.41 -5.07 7.25
CA ASP A 113 12.74 -6.36 7.11
C ASP A 113 11.74 -6.32 5.97
N PHE A 114 11.80 -7.37 5.14
CA PHE A 114 10.94 -7.57 4.00
C PHE A 114 9.99 -8.75 4.25
N PHE A 115 8.70 -8.53 4.03
CA PHE A 115 7.68 -9.55 4.09
C PHE A 115 7.13 -9.80 2.68
N HIS A 116 7.34 -11.02 2.16
CA HIS A 116 6.67 -11.52 0.97
C HIS A 116 5.35 -12.17 1.38
N CYS A 117 4.26 -11.61 0.92
CA CYS A 117 2.91 -12.12 1.16
C CYS A 117 2.44 -12.87 -0.09
N ALA A 118 2.47 -14.19 -0.04
CA ALA A 118 1.93 -15.02 -1.11
C ALA A 118 0.40 -14.85 -1.21
N PRO A 119 -0.21 -15.11 -2.38
CA PRO A 119 -1.67 -15.09 -2.49
C PRO A 119 -2.34 -15.92 -1.41
N MET A 120 -3.43 -15.42 -0.85
CA MET A 120 -4.24 -16.03 0.20
C MET A 120 -3.57 -16.13 1.59
N THR A 121 -2.38 -15.57 1.80
CA THR A 121 -1.78 -15.47 3.13
C THR A 121 -2.58 -14.51 4.00
N GLU A 122 -3.01 -14.96 5.16
CA GLU A 122 -3.75 -14.13 6.14
C GLU A 122 -2.79 -13.22 6.89
N HIS A 123 -3.03 -11.91 6.86
CA HIS A 123 -2.08 -10.97 7.46
C HIS A 123 -2.66 -9.61 7.84
N VAL A 124 -1.94 -8.91 8.71
CA VAL A 124 -2.00 -7.46 8.95
C VAL A 124 -0.67 -6.99 9.54
N ILE A 125 -0.27 -5.77 9.22
CA ILE A 125 0.88 -5.09 9.84
C ILE A 125 0.36 -3.98 10.74
N VAL A 126 0.92 -3.90 11.95
CA VAL A 126 0.62 -2.89 12.98
C VAL A 126 1.91 -2.21 13.39
N ALA A 127 1.93 -0.89 13.47
CA ALA A 127 3.10 -0.17 13.98
C ALA A 127 3.35 -0.52 15.45
N ALA A 128 4.60 -0.71 15.81
CA ALA A 128 5.06 -1.06 17.16
C ALA A 128 6.11 -0.06 17.64
N GLY A 129 6.62 -0.29 18.87
CA GLY A 129 7.61 0.61 19.45
C GLY A 129 7.04 1.97 19.84
N ASN A 130 7.92 2.97 19.93
CA ASN A 130 7.56 4.33 20.36
C ASN A 130 7.62 5.36 19.22
N ASP A 131 8.15 4.96 18.05
CA ASP A 131 8.37 5.83 16.91
C ASP A 131 7.40 5.52 15.78
N VAL A 132 7.28 6.46 14.86
CA VAL A 132 6.51 6.31 13.62
C VAL A 132 7.10 5.18 12.78
N ALA A 133 6.28 4.26 12.35
CA ALA A 133 6.67 3.25 11.37
C ALA A 133 6.33 3.69 9.95
N VAL A 134 7.25 3.44 9.02
CA VAL A 134 7.06 3.69 7.59
C VAL A 134 7.20 2.36 6.85
N VAL A 135 6.14 2.00 6.13
CA VAL A 135 6.08 0.73 5.38
C VAL A 135 5.75 1.01 3.92
N VAL A 136 6.60 0.52 3.03
CA VAL A 136 6.30 0.46 1.60
C VAL A 136 5.54 -0.83 1.33
N ALA A 137 4.36 -0.72 0.74
CA ALA A 137 3.54 -1.84 0.34
C ALA A 137 3.36 -1.86 -1.18
N VAL A 138 3.51 -3.02 -1.78
CA VAL A 138 3.29 -3.27 -3.20
C VAL A 138 2.34 -4.45 -3.35
N GLY A 139 1.25 -4.25 -4.09
CA GLY A 139 0.28 -5.29 -4.38
C GLY A 139 0.11 -5.50 -5.88
N ALA A 140 -0.01 -6.75 -6.30
CA ALA A 140 -0.30 -7.09 -7.68
C ALA A 140 -1.72 -6.66 -8.06
N ARG A 141 -1.90 -6.23 -9.31
CA ARG A 141 -3.20 -5.85 -9.90
C ARG A 141 -3.34 -6.51 -11.27
N GLY A 142 -4.54 -6.59 -11.79
CA GLY A 142 -4.79 -7.09 -13.13
C GLY A 142 -5.98 -8.02 -13.21
N ARG A 143 -6.24 -8.56 -14.40
CA ARG A 143 -7.34 -9.51 -14.62
C ARG A 143 -7.07 -10.80 -13.84
N GLY A 144 -8.01 -11.17 -12.99
CA GLY A 144 -7.93 -12.40 -12.16
C GLY A 144 -7.08 -12.30 -10.90
N VAL A 145 -6.41 -11.16 -10.66
CA VAL A 145 -5.55 -10.95 -9.48
C VAL A 145 -6.21 -10.00 -8.46
N GLY A 146 -7.02 -9.05 -8.92
CA GLY A 146 -7.71 -8.11 -8.03
C GLY A 146 -9.07 -8.63 -7.56
N GLY A 147 -9.43 -8.30 -6.33
CA GLY A 147 -10.68 -8.70 -5.70
C GLY A 147 -10.59 -10.00 -4.90
N GLY A 148 -11.62 -10.29 -4.12
CA GLY A 148 -11.64 -11.46 -3.25
C GLY A 148 -10.87 -11.27 -1.95
N VAL A 149 -10.82 -10.05 -1.45
CA VAL A 149 -10.40 -9.78 -0.07
C VAL A 149 -11.44 -10.36 0.87
N VAL A 150 -10.96 -11.10 1.85
CA VAL A 150 -11.78 -11.63 2.95
C VAL A 150 -11.17 -11.12 4.25
N TYR A 151 -11.94 -10.38 5.00
CA TYR A 151 -11.58 -9.91 6.33
C TYR A 151 -11.97 -10.97 7.35
N LEU A 152 -11.05 -11.31 8.22
CA LEU A 152 -11.12 -12.49 9.06
C LEU A 152 -11.07 -12.14 10.53
N VAL A 153 -11.70 -12.98 11.34
CA VAL A 153 -11.59 -12.92 12.80
C VAL A 153 -10.26 -13.53 13.23
N CYS A 154 -9.44 -12.74 13.92
CA CYS A 154 -8.16 -13.21 14.46
C CYS A 154 -7.96 -12.68 15.89
N PRO A 155 -7.92 -13.55 16.92
CA PRO A 155 -7.76 -13.11 18.31
C PRO A 155 -6.47 -12.33 18.58
N ARG A 156 -5.39 -12.60 17.84
CA ARG A 156 -4.15 -11.83 17.95
C ARG A 156 -4.30 -10.44 17.34
N ALA A 157 -4.86 -10.34 16.14
CA ALA A 157 -5.13 -9.06 15.51
C ALA A 157 -6.14 -8.20 16.30
N SER A 158 -7.10 -8.82 17.00
CA SER A 158 -8.05 -8.12 17.87
C SER A 158 -7.36 -7.35 19.01
N ARG A 159 -6.26 -7.88 19.55
CA ARG A 159 -5.48 -7.18 20.59
C ARG A 159 -4.87 -5.86 20.10
N HIS A 160 -4.73 -5.72 18.81
CA HIS A 160 -4.21 -4.53 18.12
C HIS A 160 -5.31 -3.70 17.44
N GLY A 161 -6.59 -4.01 17.69
CA GLY A 161 -7.71 -3.33 17.03
C GLY A 161 -7.76 -3.55 15.51
N ALA A 162 -7.16 -4.65 15.03
CA ALA A 162 -6.96 -4.95 13.61
C ALA A 162 -7.73 -6.18 13.12
N SER A 163 -8.78 -6.60 13.82
CA SER A 163 -9.64 -7.73 13.45
C SER A 163 -11.08 -7.29 13.34
N VAL A 164 -11.83 -7.95 12.46
CA VAL A 164 -13.28 -7.84 12.42
C VAL A 164 -13.92 -8.71 13.49
N GLU A 165 -15.16 -8.41 13.87
CA GLU A 165 -15.96 -9.23 14.80
C GLU A 165 -16.59 -10.43 14.09
N GLN A 166 -16.91 -10.29 12.81
CA GLN A 166 -17.46 -11.32 11.94
C GLN A 166 -16.78 -11.28 10.58
N GLU A 167 -16.47 -12.44 10.02
CA GLU A 167 -15.88 -12.54 8.69
C GLU A 167 -16.76 -11.89 7.64
N THR A 168 -16.17 -11.09 6.76
CA THR A 168 -16.88 -10.40 5.68
C THR A 168 -15.98 -10.17 4.47
N THR A 169 -16.60 -10.02 3.31
CA THR A 169 -15.96 -9.55 2.08
C THR A 169 -16.27 -8.09 1.78
N ASP A 170 -17.13 -7.46 2.59
CA ASP A 170 -17.49 -6.06 2.45
C ASP A 170 -16.56 -5.17 3.27
N ALA A 171 -15.78 -4.34 2.57
CA ALA A 171 -14.87 -3.40 3.20
C ALA A 171 -15.61 -2.37 4.08
N SER A 172 -16.87 -1.99 3.76
CA SER A 172 -17.64 -1.06 4.58
C SER A 172 -17.96 -1.64 5.95
N GLU A 173 -18.29 -2.93 5.99
CA GLU A 173 -18.53 -3.66 7.23
C GLU A 173 -17.24 -3.86 8.02
N ALA A 174 -16.18 -4.33 7.33
CA ALA A 174 -14.89 -4.60 7.94
C ALA A 174 -14.28 -3.39 8.67
N TYR A 175 -14.47 -2.20 8.12
CA TYR A 175 -13.93 -0.96 8.69
C TYR A 175 -14.95 -0.16 9.50
N ALA A 176 -16.16 -0.62 9.68
CA ALA A 176 -17.24 0.12 10.37
C ALA A 176 -16.85 0.48 11.82
N SER A 177 -16.31 -0.47 12.58
CA SER A 177 -15.90 -0.26 13.97
C SER A 177 -14.70 0.68 14.08
N ALA A 178 -13.70 0.54 13.21
CA ALA A 178 -12.52 1.40 13.19
C ALA A 178 -12.85 2.87 12.93
N TYR A 179 -13.90 3.13 12.16
CA TYR A 179 -14.36 4.49 11.83
C TYR A 179 -15.60 4.94 12.63
N ALA A 180 -16.01 4.19 13.66
CA ALA A 180 -17.18 4.56 14.47
C ALA A 180 -17.01 5.96 15.07
N GLY A 181 -17.87 6.89 14.68
CA GLY A 181 -17.83 8.29 15.11
C GLY A 181 -16.67 9.12 14.55
N LEU A 182 -15.87 8.58 13.65
CA LEU A 182 -14.73 9.27 13.02
C LEU A 182 -15.02 9.66 11.57
N PRO A 183 -14.46 10.77 11.09
CA PRO A 183 -14.57 11.16 9.70
C PRO A 183 -13.87 10.13 8.80
N ARG A 184 -14.48 9.84 7.65
CA ARG A 184 -13.83 9.04 6.61
C ARG A 184 -12.55 9.70 6.12
N SER A 185 -11.66 8.89 5.54
CA SER A 185 -10.37 9.35 5.01
C SER A 185 -10.47 10.60 4.11
N LYS A 186 -9.52 11.52 4.27
CA LYS A 186 -9.44 12.79 3.50
C LYS A 186 -8.07 12.96 2.84
N TRP A 187 -8.05 13.73 1.74
CA TRP A 187 -6.80 14.15 1.12
C TRP A 187 -6.15 15.27 1.92
N ILE A 188 -4.84 15.12 2.15
CA ILE A 188 -4.02 16.08 2.91
C ILE A 188 -2.70 16.34 2.18
N ARG A 189 -1.98 17.36 2.60
CA ARG A 189 -0.58 17.58 2.23
C ARG A 189 0.34 16.74 3.10
N TYR A 190 1.52 16.44 2.56
CA TYR A 190 2.63 15.96 3.34
C TYR A 190 2.97 16.95 4.48
N SER A 191 3.38 16.43 5.60
CA SER A 191 3.93 17.21 6.71
C SER A 191 5.31 16.69 7.08
N ALA A 192 6.22 17.56 7.44
CA ALA A 192 7.57 17.20 7.86
C ALA A 192 7.55 16.19 9.04
N GLY A 193 8.53 15.32 9.08
CA GLY A 193 8.67 14.29 10.12
C GLY A 193 7.89 13.00 9.86
N TRP A 194 7.12 12.88 8.76
CA TRP A 194 6.43 11.61 8.44
C TRP A 194 7.36 10.59 7.80
N LEU A 195 8.27 11.04 6.98
CA LEU A 195 9.25 10.18 6.33
C LEU A 195 10.64 10.44 6.93
N PRO A 196 11.51 9.41 6.97
CA PRO A 196 12.89 9.60 7.39
C PRO A 196 13.56 10.73 6.61
N GLU A 197 14.45 11.46 7.27
CA GLU A 197 15.35 12.40 6.60
C GLU A 197 16.22 11.61 5.62
N GLY A 198 16.44 12.19 4.43
CA GLY A 198 17.29 11.60 3.39
C GLY A 198 18.71 12.10 3.48
#